data_9b4b03fca389a845e663edf481c561c3
#
_entry.id   9b4b03fca389a845e663edf481c561c3
#
_cell.length_a   1.000
_cell.length_b   1.000
_cell.length_c   1.000
_cell.angle_alpha   90.00
_cell.angle_beta   90.00
_cell.angle_gamma   90.00
#
_symmetry.space_group_name_H-M   'P 1'
#
loop_
_entity.id
_entity.type
_entity.pdbx_description
1 polymer ?
#
loop_
_entity_poly.entity_id
_entity_poly.type
_entity_poly.pdbx_seq_one_letter_code
_entity_poly.pdbx_strand_id
1 'polypeptide(L)'
;MKKIFLMFIIILIISLCIMVQSSLPKEEVKSLSDIIIYCNTKEFVHNMVSNSYHMNIATKGSVNDEHHRDLIETQLWINSNNNQWSIVFVYKNVDKSCVLGGNDIKLYSPSEKGVG
;
A
#
# COMPACT_ATOMS: atom_id res chain seq x y z
N MET A 1 -15.93 -18.03 52.50
CA MET A 1 -16.54 -17.00 51.67
C MET A 1 -15.60 -15.89 51.31
N LYS A 2 -14.81 -15.38 52.22
CA LYS A 2 -13.87 -14.31 51.88
C LYS A 2 -12.82 -14.74 50.87
N LYS A 3 -12.34 -15.97 50.90
CA LYS A 3 -11.35 -16.47 49.97
C LYS A 3 -11.90 -16.56 48.52
N ILE A 4 -13.12 -16.96 48.39
CA ILE A 4 -13.76 -17.07 47.07
C ILE A 4 -13.98 -15.67 46.48
N PHE A 5 -14.40 -14.74 47.30
CA PHE A 5 -14.60 -13.36 46.88
C PHE A 5 -13.29 -12.70 46.44
N LEU A 6 -12.20 -12.97 47.15
CA LEU A 6 -10.88 -12.47 46.78
C LEU A 6 -10.40 -13.06 45.47
N MET A 7 -10.64 -14.34 45.23
CA MET A 7 -10.29 -14.98 43.98
C MET A 7 -11.07 -14.37 42.78
N PHE A 8 -12.33 -14.08 42.96
CA PHE A 8 -13.12 -13.42 41.95
C PHE A 8 -12.59 -12.03 41.57
N ILE A 9 -12.18 -11.26 42.56
CA ILE A 9 -11.61 -9.95 42.36
C ILE A 9 -10.30 -10.04 41.58
N ILE A 10 -9.43 -10.98 41.94
CA ILE A 10 -8.15 -11.19 41.23
C ILE A 10 -8.37 -11.58 39.79
N ILE A 11 -9.29 -12.49 39.51
CA ILE A 11 -9.63 -12.90 38.17
C ILE A 11 -10.17 -11.73 37.34
N LEU A 12 -11.00 -10.90 37.95
CA LEU A 12 -11.56 -9.73 37.30
C LEU A 12 -10.45 -8.71 36.96
N ILE A 13 -9.54 -8.48 37.83
CA ILE A 13 -8.42 -7.55 37.61
C ILE A 13 -7.52 -8.06 36.48
N ILE A 14 -7.20 -9.35 36.48
CA ILE A 14 -6.39 -9.95 35.42
C ILE A 14 -7.10 -9.86 34.08
N SER A 15 -8.39 -10.12 34.05
CA SER A 15 -9.19 -10.02 32.84
C SER A 15 -9.21 -8.59 32.27
N LEU A 16 -9.35 -7.60 33.16
CA LEU A 16 -9.30 -6.20 32.77
C LEU A 16 -7.94 -5.78 32.21
N CYS A 17 -6.87 -6.25 32.81
CA CYS A 17 -5.51 -5.96 32.33
C CYS A 17 -5.28 -6.53 30.94
N ILE A 18 -5.77 -7.74 30.67
CA ILE A 18 -5.64 -8.36 29.36
C ILE A 18 -6.43 -7.56 28.32
N MET A 19 -7.63 -7.12 28.66
CA MET A 19 -8.44 -6.32 27.76
C MET A 19 -7.78 -4.97 27.42
N VAL A 20 -7.20 -4.32 28.39
CA VAL A 20 -6.51 -3.05 28.18
C VAL A 20 -5.31 -3.24 27.27
N GLN A 21 -4.55 -4.31 27.45
CA GLN A 21 -3.41 -4.59 26.57
C GLN A 21 -3.82 -4.89 25.16
N SER A 22 -4.92 -5.60 24.97
CA SER A 22 -5.39 -5.94 23.63
C SER A 22 -6.02 -4.76 22.90
N SER A 23 -6.42 -3.74 23.63
CA SER A 23 -7.04 -2.56 23.05
C SER A 23 -6.06 -1.47 22.65
N LEU A 24 -4.78 -1.64 22.90
CA LEU A 24 -3.77 -0.66 22.51
C LEU A 24 -3.72 -0.55 21.00
N PRO A 25 -3.89 0.66 20.44
CA PRO A 25 -3.87 0.84 19.01
C PRO A 25 -2.47 0.67 18.45
N LYS A 26 -2.41 0.15 17.26
CA LYS A 26 -1.18 0.14 16.49
C LYS A 26 -1.23 1.34 15.56
N GLU A 27 -0.44 2.33 15.84
CA GLU A 27 -0.61 3.62 15.23
C GLU A 27 0.15 3.84 13.94
N GLU A 28 1.11 3.02 13.65
CA GLU A 28 2.03 3.35 12.59
C GLU A 28 2.20 2.21 11.61
N VAL A 29 2.58 2.56 10.41
CA VAL A 29 2.97 1.59 9.41
C VAL A 29 4.30 1.00 9.80
N LYS A 30 4.34 -0.31 10.03
CA LYS A 30 5.53 -1.00 10.49
C LYS A 30 6.39 -1.50 9.34
N SER A 31 5.79 -1.78 8.21
CA SER A 31 6.48 -2.35 7.08
C SER A 31 5.69 -2.09 5.80
N LEU A 32 6.29 -2.41 4.68
CA LEU A 32 5.61 -2.28 3.40
C LEU A 32 4.36 -3.14 3.30
N SER A 33 4.27 -4.21 4.07
CA SER A 33 3.08 -5.06 4.06
C SER A 33 1.86 -4.35 4.65
N ASP A 34 2.06 -3.28 5.40
CA ASP A 34 0.96 -2.50 5.95
C ASP A 34 0.43 -1.46 4.95
N ILE A 35 1.12 -1.26 3.85
CA ILE A 35 0.67 -0.41 2.77
C ILE A 35 -0.31 -1.19 1.91
N ILE A 36 -1.38 -0.55 1.49
CA ILE A 36 -2.38 -1.20 0.67
C ILE A 36 -1.80 -1.45 -0.72
N ILE A 37 -1.55 -2.71 -1.02
CA ILE A 37 -1.09 -3.15 -2.34
C ILE A 37 -2.07 -4.22 -2.81
N TYR A 38 -2.55 -4.06 -4.02
CA TYR A 38 -3.46 -5.00 -4.63
C TYR A 38 -2.82 -5.65 -5.86
N CYS A 39 -2.87 -6.96 -5.93
CA CYS A 39 -2.30 -7.71 -7.05
C CYS A 39 -3.38 -8.57 -7.72
N ASN A 40 -3.34 -8.63 -9.03
CA ASN A 40 -4.23 -9.45 -9.83
C ASN A 40 -3.60 -9.68 -11.20
N THR A 41 -4.37 -10.20 -12.16
CA THR A 41 -3.88 -10.34 -13.54
C THR A 41 -3.56 -8.98 -14.15
N LYS A 42 -2.69 -8.99 -15.15
CA LYS A 42 -2.30 -7.76 -15.84
C LYS A 42 -3.50 -7.03 -16.41
N GLU A 43 -4.38 -7.77 -17.06
CA GLU A 43 -5.57 -7.19 -17.66
C GLU A 43 -6.50 -6.58 -16.60
N PHE A 44 -6.71 -7.28 -15.51
CA PHE A 44 -7.58 -6.79 -14.45
C PHE A 44 -7.07 -5.49 -13.86
N VAL A 45 -5.79 -5.42 -13.52
CA VAL A 45 -5.20 -4.22 -12.92
C VAL A 45 -5.21 -3.07 -13.92
N HIS A 46 -4.87 -3.32 -15.17
CA HIS A 46 -4.91 -2.30 -16.22
C HIS A 46 -6.32 -1.71 -16.36
N ASN A 47 -7.33 -2.56 -16.45
CA ASN A 47 -8.70 -2.10 -16.58
C ASN A 47 -9.19 -1.37 -15.33
N MET A 48 -8.74 -1.79 -14.16
CA MET A 48 -9.10 -1.12 -12.93
C MET A 48 -8.60 0.32 -12.90
N VAL A 49 -7.32 0.54 -13.20
CA VAL A 49 -6.77 1.90 -13.14
C VAL A 49 -7.25 2.77 -14.30
N SER A 50 -7.41 2.21 -15.48
CA SER A 50 -7.81 3.00 -16.65
C SER A 50 -9.31 3.26 -16.72
N ASN A 51 -10.13 2.26 -16.42
CA ASN A 51 -11.58 2.36 -16.61
C ASN A 51 -12.32 2.65 -15.31
N SER A 52 -11.95 2.00 -14.21
CA SER A 52 -12.66 2.22 -12.94
C SER A 52 -12.23 3.49 -12.25
N TYR A 53 -10.95 3.80 -12.28
CA TYR A 53 -10.42 5.00 -11.64
C TYR A 53 -10.15 6.13 -12.62
N HIS A 54 -10.39 5.92 -13.90
CA HIS A 54 -10.25 6.94 -14.94
C HIS A 54 -8.88 7.61 -14.94
N MET A 55 -7.85 6.82 -14.74
CA MET A 55 -6.48 7.30 -14.75
C MET A 55 -5.87 7.18 -16.14
N ASN A 56 -4.88 8.00 -16.40
CA ASN A 56 -4.06 7.93 -17.60
C ASN A 56 -2.62 7.70 -17.21
N ILE A 57 -1.92 6.96 -18.04
CA ILE A 57 -0.52 6.68 -17.77
C ILE A 57 0.30 7.96 -17.98
N ALA A 58 1.15 8.25 -17.01
CA ALA A 58 1.99 9.44 -17.06
C ALA A 58 3.44 9.08 -17.39
N THR A 59 3.96 8.03 -16.79
CA THR A 59 5.33 7.61 -17.05
C THR A 59 5.44 6.09 -16.98
N LYS A 60 6.52 5.57 -17.56
CA LYS A 60 6.90 4.17 -17.47
C LYS A 60 8.36 4.06 -17.11
N GLY A 61 8.71 3.04 -16.39
CA GLY A 61 10.07 2.74 -16.04
C GLY A 61 10.28 1.23 -15.98
N SER A 62 11.51 0.83 -15.73
CA SER A 62 11.85 -0.58 -15.60
C SER A 62 12.60 -0.83 -14.31
N VAL A 63 12.38 -1.98 -13.72
CA VAL A 63 13.15 -2.45 -12.58
C VAL A 63 14.00 -3.62 -13.05
N ASN A 64 15.29 -3.45 -12.93
CA ASN A 64 16.26 -4.47 -13.36
C ASN A 64 16.90 -5.11 -12.14
N ASP A 65 17.34 -6.35 -12.32
CA ASP A 65 18.14 -7.00 -11.33
C ASP A 65 19.63 -6.59 -11.48
N GLU A 66 20.50 -7.19 -10.68
CA GLU A 66 21.93 -6.92 -10.73
C GLU A 66 22.62 -7.32 -12.05
N HIS A 67 21.95 -8.16 -12.84
CA HIS A 67 22.43 -8.57 -14.15
C HIS A 67 21.79 -7.77 -15.28
N HIS A 68 21.12 -6.66 -14.94
CA HIS A 68 20.42 -5.81 -15.88
C HIS A 68 19.27 -6.50 -16.62
N ARG A 69 18.69 -7.54 -16.01
CA ARG A 69 17.50 -8.17 -16.56
C ARG A 69 16.28 -7.35 -16.18
N ASP A 70 15.47 -7.10 -17.16
CA ASP A 70 14.27 -6.31 -17.02
C ASP A 70 13.15 -7.18 -16.44
N LEU A 71 12.90 -7.04 -15.16
CA LEU A 71 11.99 -7.92 -14.42
C LEU A 71 10.58 -7.38 -14.30
N ILE A 72 10.47 -6.08 -14.13
CA ILE A 72 9.20 -5.43 -13.83
C ILE A 72 9.13 -4.11 -14.58
N GLU A 73 8.01 -3.86 -15.22
CA GLU A 73 7.71 -2.53 -15.74
C GLU A 73 6.95 -1.75 -14.66
N THR A 74 7.39 -0.56 -14.38
CA THR A 74 6.67 0.35 -13.48
C THR A 74 5.89 1.35 -14.32
N GLN A 75 4.69 1.67 -13.87
CA GLN A 75 3.83 2.63 -14.55
C GLN A 75 3.25 3.58 -13.51
N LEU A 76 3.35 4.86 -13.77
CA LEU A 76 2.67 5.87 -12.97
C LEU A 76 1.41 6.29 -13.70
N TRP A 77 0.28 6.15 -13.03
CA TRP A 77 -1.04 6.52 -13.52
C TRP A 77 -1.59 7.67 -12.69
N ILE A 78 -2.25 8.62 -13.35
CA ILE A 78 -2.75 9.81 -12.69
C ILE A 78 -4.15 10.12 -13.21
N ASN A 79 -5.04 10.53 -12.30
CA ASN A 79 -6.30 11.16 -12.64
C ASN A 79 -6.14 12.66 -12.38
N SER A 80 -6.05 13.43 -13.45
CA SER A 80 -5.81 14.87 -13.34
C SER A 80 -7.01 15.64 -12.80
N ASN A 81 -8.19 15.04 -12.75
CA ASN A 81 -9.38 15.71 -12.23
C ASN A 81 -9.43 15.75 -10.72
N ASN A 82 -8.87 14.74 -10.06
CA ASN A 82 -8.95 14.63 -8.60
C ASN A 82 -7.60 14.39 -7.93
N ASN A 83 -6.52 14.40 -8.69
CA ASN A 83 -5.15 14.20 -8.20
C ASN A 83 -4.90 12.84 -7.53
N GLN A 84 -5.71 11.86 -7.84
CA GLN A 84 -5.43 10.49 -7.48
C GLN A 84 -4.33 9.93 -8.36
N TRP A 85 -3.56 9.03 -7.81
CA TRP A 85 -2.45 8.42 -8.53
C TRP A 85 -2.31 6.95 -8.16
N SER A 86 -1.68 6.20 -9.04
CA SER A 86 -1.36 4.80 -8.79
C SER A 86 -0.02 4.47 -9.43
N ILE A 87 0.74 3.62 -8.77
CA ILE A 87 1.91 3.00 -9.36
C ILE A 87 1.57 1.54 -9.59
N VAL A 88 1.76 1.09 -10.82
CA VAL A 88 1.50 -0.28 -11.22
C VAL A 88 2.82 -0.96 -11.52
N PHE A 89 3.01 -2.12 -10.95
CA PHE A 89 4.17 -2.97 -11.18
C PHE A 89 3.72 -4.14 -12.04
N VAL A 90 4.18 -4.19 -13.27
CA VAL A 90 3.81 -5.25 -14.22
C VAL A 90 4.95 -6.25 -14.28
N TYR A 91 4.69 -7.45 -13.80
CA TYR A 91 5.69 -8.52 -13.83
C TYR A 91 5.80 -9.06 -15.25
N LYS A 92 7.02 -9.21 -15.74
CA LYS A 92 7.20 -9.61 -17.13
C LYS A 92 7.09 -11.10 -17.36
N ASN A 93 7.43 -11.90 -16.35
CA ASN A 93 7.49 -13.35 -16.51
C ASN A 93 6.23 -14.08 -16.12
N VAL A 94 5.29 -13.40 -15.49
CA VAL A 94 4.04 -13.99 -15.03
C VAL A 94 2.90 -13.05 -15.33
N ASP A 95 1.69 -13.57 -15.35
CA ASP A 95 0.49 -12.76 -15.54
C ASP A 95 0.06 -12.16 -14.21
N LYS A 96 0.82 -11.16 -13.78
CA LYS A 96 0.59 -10.51 -12.51
C LYS A 96 0.94 -9.03 -12.61
N SER A 97 0.11 -8.21 -12.05
CA SER A 97 0.40 -6.81 -11.80
C SER A 97 -0.04 -6.45 -10.39
N CYS A 98 0.72 -5.59 -9.76
CA CYS A 98 0.38 -5.06 -8.44
C CYS A 98 0.24 -3.55 -8.53
N VAL A 99 -0.66 -3.01 -7.75
CA VAL A 99 -0.94 -1.58 -7.75
C VAL A 99 -0.98 -1.06 -6.32
N LEU A 100 -0.40 0.10 -6.13
CA LEU A 100 -0.60 0.91 -4.94
C LEU A 100 -0.96 2.31 -5.38
N GLY A 101 -1.68 3.03 -4.55
CA GLY A 101 -2.11 4.36 -4.95
C GLY A 101 -2.47 5.23 -3.77
N GLY A 102 -2.79 6.44 -4.06
CA GLY A 102 -3.13 7.44 -3.07
C GLY A 102 -3.77 8.65 -3.69
N ASN A 103 -3.76 9.72 -2.92
CA ASN A 103 -4.36 10.99 -3.29
C ASN A 103 -3.31 12.08 -3.29
N ASP A 104 -3.70 13.25 -3.75
CA ASP A 104 -2.93 14.48 -3.60
C ASP A 104 -1.55 14.44 -4.26
N ILE A 105 -1.47 13.82 -5.43
CA ILE A 105 -0.22 13.86 -6.16
C ILE A 105 0.08 15.28 -6.63
N LYS A 106 1.33 15.67 -6.50
CA LYS A 106 1.83 16.94 -7.02
C LYS A 106 2.96 16.64 -7.99
N LEU A 107 2.83 17.14 -9.19
CA LEU A 107 3.86 16.98 -10.19
C LEU A 107 4.73 18.23 -10.19
N TYR A 108 6.01 18.02 -9.96
CA TYR A 108 6.97 19.10 -10.00
C TYR A 108 7.64 19.11 -11.36
N SER A 109 7.54 20.25 -12.03
CA SER A 109 8.24 20.40 -13.30
C SER A 109 9.74 20.35 -13.09
N PRO A 110 10.50 19.74 -13.99
CA PRO A 110 11.95 19.81 -13.92
C PRO A 110 12.41 21.25 -13.94
N SER A 111 13.36 21.56 -13.09
CA SER A 111 13.94 22.88 -13.10
C SER A 111 14.74 23.08 -14.37
N GLU A 112 14.70 24.29 -14.92
CA GLU A 112 15.51 24.63 -16.07
C GLU A 112 17.01 24.54 -15.79
N LYS A 113 17.39 24.56 -14.53
CA LYS A 113 18.78 24.44 -14.14
C LYS A 113 19.29 23.02 -14.22
N GLY A 114 18.76 22.30 -15.08
CA GLY A 114 19.32 21.04 -15.35
C GLY A 114 19.09 20.01 -14.35
N VAL A 115 18.03 20.05 -13.88
CA VAL A 115 17.70 18.85 -13.30
C VAL A 115 17.68 17.86 -14.41
N GLY A 116 18.68 17.34 -14.59
CA GLY A 116 18.80 16.34 -15.63
C GLY A 116 17.84 15.27 -15.34
#